data_6fe7c658604e06ddbae0fabbfa24feb0
#
_entry.id   6fe7c658604e06ddbae0fabbfa24feb0
#
_cell.length_a   1.000
_cell.length_b   1.000
_cell.length_c   1.000
_cell.angle_alpha   90.00
_cell.angle_beta   90.00
_cell.angle_gamma   90.00
#
_symmetry.space_group_name_H-M   'P 1'
#
loop_
_entity.id
_entity.type
_entity.pdbx_description
1 polymer ?
#
loop_
_entity_poly.entity_id
_entity_poly.type
_entity_poly.pdbx_seq_one_letter_code
_entity_poly.pdbx_strand_id
1 'polypeptide(L)'
;MTINVALAGAGAFGIKHLDGIKNIPDIQVISLIGREFDKTREVADKYGIAHVTTDLAESLKIAAVDAVILCTPTQMHAAQSIACLQAGKHVQVEIPLCDVLKDGQAVVRLQKDTGKVAMCGHTRRFNPSHQWVRRRITSGEFHIQQMDVQTYFFRRTNMNALGQPRSWTDHLLWHHAAHTVDLFAYQAQSPIVKANALQGPIHPVLGIAMDMSIQLQAANGALCTLSLSFNNDGPLGTFFRYIGDTGTYLARYDDLFTGKDEKIDVSQVDVSMNGIELQDREFFAAIREGREPSASVVQVLPCYEVLHRLEQQLGS
;
A
#
# COMPACT_ATOMS: atom_id res chain seq x y z
N MET A 1 -26.47 -3.59 3.92
CA MET A 1 -26.08 -2.90 5.16
C MET A 1 -25.05 -1.84 4.79
N THR A 2 -25.34 -0.57 5.06
CA THR A 2 -24.39 0.53 4.81
C THR A 2 -23.24 0.44 5.81
N ILE A 3 -22.01 0.61 5.32
CA ILE A 3 -20.82 0.71 6.17
C ILE A 3 -20.44 2.18 6.29
N ASN A 4 -20.42 2.68 7.52
CA ASN A 4 -20.03 4.05 7.83
C ASN A 4 -18.54 4.13 8.14
N VAL A 5 -17.85 5.03 7.46
CA VAL A 5 -16.39 5.15 7.48
C VAL A 5 -15.94 6.46 8.12
N ALA A 6 -14.93 6.40 8.97
CA ALA A 6 -14.11 7.55 9.29
C ALA A 6 -12.82 7.51 8.45
N LEU A 7 -12.43 8.63 7.83
CA LEU A 7 -11.21 8.72 7.06
C LEU A 7 -10.24 9.68 7.73
N ALA A 8 -9.06 9.19 8.09
CA ALA A 8 -8.00 9.98 8.71
C ALA A 8 -6.91 10.30 7.69
N GLY A 9 -6.72 11.60 7.43
CA GLY A 9 -5.78 12.13 6.45
C GLY A 9 -6.48 12.79 5.25
N ALA A 10 -6.81 14.06 5.35
CA ALA A 10 -7.47 14.85 4.29
C ALA A 10 -6.48 15.36 3.20
N GLY A 11 -5.32 14.71 3.06
CA GLY A 11 -4.30 15.03 2.05
C GLY A 11 -4.54 14.32 0.71
N ALA A 12 -3.53 14.35 -0.17
CA ALA A 12 -3.64 13.82 -1.54
C ALA A 12 -4.08 12.34 -1.60
N PHE A 13 -3.60 11.48 -0.69
CA PHE A 13 -4.02 10.07 -0.64
C PHE A 13 -5.44 9.90 -0.11
N GLY A 14 -5.81 10.61 0.96
CA GLY A 14 -7.19 10.57 1.46
C GLY A 14 -8.22 11.03 0.41
N ILE A 15 -7.87 12.03 -0.41
CA ILE A 15 -8.71 12.46 -1.53
C ILE A 15 -8.89 11.34 -2.57
N LYS A 16 -7.85 10.56 -2.87
CA LYS A 16 -7.97 9.40 -3.78
C LYS A 16 -8.93 8.34 -3.25
N HIS A 17 -8.90 8.06 -1.95
CA HIS A 17 -9.89 7.17 -1.31
C HIS A 17 -11.30 7.76 -1.37
N LEU A 18 -11.47 9.04 -1.04
CA LEU A 18 -12.77 9.72 -1.14
C LEU A 18 -13.33 9.63 -2.58
N ASP A 19 -12.49 9.81 -3.60
CA ASP A 19 -12.89 9.68 -4.99
C ASP A 19 -13.24 8.24 -5.39
N GLY A 20 -12.51 7.25 -4.89
CA GLY A 20 -12.80 5.82 -5.10
C GLY A 20 -14.09 5.36 -4.41
N ILE A 21 -14.26 5.75 -3.15
CA ILE A 21 -15.43 5.35 -2.33
C ILE A 21 -16.76 5.82 -2.91
N LYS A 22 -16.79 6.97 -3.61
CA LYS A 22 -18.01 7.45 -4.29
C LYS A 22 -18.61 6.42 -5.26
N ASN A 23 -17.79 5.56 -5.82
CA ASN A 23 -18.20 4.54 -6.79
C ASN A 23 -18.58 3.21 -6.12
N ILE A 24 -18.49 3.12 -4.79
CA ILE A 24 -18.76 1.88 -4.04
C ILE A 24 -20.13 1.99 -3.38
N PRO A 25 -21.10 1.15 -3.76
CA PRO A 25 -22.43 1.22 -3.20
C PRO A 25 -22.45 0.87 -1.69
N ASP A 26 -23.35 1.53 -0.97
CA ASP A 26 -23.59 1.31 0.47
C ASP A 26 -22.35 1.59 1.35
N ILE A 27 -21.48 2.50 0.94
CA ILE A 27 -20.40 3.03 1.76
C ILE A 27 -20.61 4.53 1.97
N GLN A 28 -20.50 4.98 3.19
CA GLN A 28 -20.64 6.39 3.53
C GLN A 28 -19.49 6.86 4.41
N VAL A 29 -18.75 7.88 3.97
CA VAL A 29 -17.78 8.56 4.83
C VAL A 29 -18.54 9.56 5.67
N ILE A 30 -18.62 9.33 6.99
CA ILE A 30 -19.38 10.16 7.93
C ILE A 30 -18.50 11.05 8.79
N SER A 31 -17.18 10.80 8.81
CA SER A 31 -16.22 11.57 9.60
C SER A 31 -14.90 11.72 8.82
N LEU A 32 -14.37 12.94 8.76
CA LEU A 32 -13.08 13.24 8.18
C LEU A 32 -12.14 13.83 9.24
N ILE A 33 -10.96 13.22 9.37
CA ILE A 33 -9.93 13.64 10.32
C ILE A 33 -8.75 14.22 9.56
N GLY A 34 -8.30 15.41 9.93
CA GLY A 34 -7.14 16.05 9.32
C GLY A 34 -6.30 16.83 10.33
N ARG A 35 -5.13 17.30 9.89
CA ARG A 35 -4.22 18.05 10.78
C ARG A 35 -4.69 19.45 11.09
N GLU A 36 -5.30 20.14 10.12
CA GLU A 36 -5.76 21.52 10.18
C GLU A 36 -7.28 21.56 9.97
N PHE A 37 -8.03 22.03 10.97
CA PHE A 37 -9.49 21.95 10.97
C PHE A 37 -10.10 22.62 9.72
N ASP A 38 -9.71 23.86 9.41
CA ASP A 38 -10.32 24.63 8.31
C ASP A 38 -10.08 23.97 6.95
N LYS A 39 -8.85 23.52 6.66
CA LYS A 39 -8.53 22.80 5.42
C LYS A 39 -9.25 21.46 5.34
N THR A 40 -9.44 20.79 6.49
CA THR A 40 -10.16 19.53 6.54
C THR A 40 -11.65 19.76 6.30
N ARG A 41 -12.20 20.86 6.83
CA ARG A 41 -13.57 21.27 6.59
C ARG A 41 -13.84 21.56 5.11
N GLU A 42 -12.94 22.30 4.43
CA GLU A 42 -13.04 22.54 2.99
C GLU A 42 -13.13 21.24 2.17
N VAL A 43 -12.31 20.24 2.53
CA VAL A 43 -12.37 18.91 1.90
C VAL A 43 -13.71 18.23 2.25
N ALA A 44 -14.10 18.23 3.50
CA ALA A 44 -15.35 17.59 3.96
C ALA A 44 -16.59 18.16 3.25
N ASP A 45 -16.66 19.49 3.10
CA ASP A 45 -17.77 20.17 2.41
C ASP A 45 -17.87 19.74 0.93
N LYS A 46 -16.73 19.60 0.26
CA LYS A 46 -16.67 19.09 -1.14
C LYS A 46 -17.25 17.68 -1.28
N TYR A 47 -17.10 16.85 -0.23
CA TYR A 47 -17.54 15.44 -0.24
C TYR A 47 -18.84 15.21 0.55
N GLY A 48 -19.45 16.26 1.11
CA GLY A 48 -20.71 16.16 1.88
C GLY A 48 -20.52 15.46 3.24
N ILE A 49 -19.33 15.54 3.85
CA ILE A 49 -19.01 14.89 5.13
C ILE A 49 -19.33 15.85 6.27
N ALA A 50 -20.29 15.47 7.13
CA ALA A 50 -20.79 16.36 8.17
C ALA A 50 -19.80 16.54 9.35
N HIS A 51 -19.20 15.44 9.82
CA HIS A 51 -18.29 15.47 10.97
C HIS A 51 -16.85 15.72 10.56
N VAL A 52 -16.20 16.70 11.18
CA VAL A 52 -14.78 17.03 10.96
C VAL A 52 -14.11 17.21 12.32
N THR A 53 -12.92 16.64 12.45
CA THR A 53 -12.10 16.78 13.66
C THR A 53 -10.61 16.73 13.33
N THR A 54 -9.78 17.10 14.28
CA THR A 54 -8.31 16.90 14.22
C THR A 54 -7.85 15.75 15.14
N ASP A 55 -8.79 15.11 15.87
CA ASP A 55 -8.51 14.01 16.78
C ASP A 55 -9.22 12.72 16.34
N LEU A 56 -8.45 11.70 16.01
CA LEU A 56 -8.97 10.38 15.67
C LEU A 56 -9.84 9.79 16.78
N ALA A 57 -9.49 10.04 18.06
CA ALA A 57 -10.21 9.48 19.20
C ALA A 57 -11.66 10.00 19.28
N GLU A 58 -11.95 11.21 18.80
CA GLU A 58 -13.33 11.72 18.70
C GLU A 58 -14.14 10.89 17.70
N SER A 59 -13.58 10.63 16.51
CA SER A 59 -14.25 9.81 15.49
C SER A 59 -14.46 8.37 15.93
N LEU A 60 -13.53 7.79 16.70
CA LEU A 60 -13.66 6.44 17.23
C LEU A 60 -14.79 6.28 18.25
N LYS A 61 -15.19 7.36 18.93
CA LYS A 61 -16.33 7.40 19.88
C LYS A 61 -17.68 7.44 19.17
N ILE A 62 -17.72 7.76 17.88
CA ILE A 62 -18.98 7.78 17.12
C ILE A 62 -19.46 6.33 16.95
N ALA A 63 -20.56 6.00 17.60
CA ALA A 63 -21.10 4.64 17.60
C ALA A 63 -21.42 4.14 16.17
N ALA A 64 -21.87 5.04 15.30
CA ALA A 64 -22.21 4.73 13.91
C ALA A 64 -21.00 4.45 13.00
N VAL A 65 -19.77 4.76 13.40
CA VAL A 65 -18.57 4.42 12.62
C VAL A 65 -18.31 2.93 12.73
N ASP A 66 -18.24 2.24 11.60
CA ASP A 66 -17.96 0.80 11.51
C ASP A 66 -16.48 0.55 11.20
N ALA A 67 -15.91 1.39 10.34
CA ALA A 67 -14.56 1.20 9.79
C ALA A 67 -13.78 2.52 9.71
N VAL A 68 -12.47 2.41 9.71
CA VAL A 68 -11.55 3.54 9.58
C VAL A 68 -10.58 3.29 8.43
N ILE A 69 -10.34 4.33 7.60
CA ILE A 69 -9.25 4.34 6.62
C ILE A 69 -8.21 5.34 7.10
N LEU A 70 -6.95 4.89 7.22
CA LEU A 70 -5.82 5.67 7.70
C LEU A 70 -4.89 6.05 6.54
N CYS A 71 -4.87 7.34 6.19
CA CYS A 71 -3.99 7.96 5.18
C CYS A 71 -3.10 9.02 5.84
N THR A 72 -2.70 8.78 7.06
CA THR A 72 -1.91 9.67 7.91
C THR A 72 -0.40 9.51 7.64
N PRO A 73 0.48 10.32 8.25
CA PRO A 73 1.92 10.08 8.21
C PRO A 73 2.30 8.70 8.79
N THR A 74 3.26 8.04 8.16
CA THR A 74 3.68 6.66 8.42
C THR A 74 3.92 6.33 9.90
N GLN A 75 4.61 7.23 10.61
CA GLN A 75 4.92 7.03 12.03
C GLN A 75 3.69 6.90 12.94
N MET A 76 2.50 7.24 12.43
CA MET A 76 1.24 7.15 13.17
C MET A 76 0.47 5.85 12.87
N HIS A 77 0.79 5.16 11.78
CA HIS A 77 -0.01 4.05 11.22
C HIS A 77 -0.26 2.93 12.23
N ALA A 78 0.80 2.38 12.84
CA ALA A 78 0.66 1.28 13.78
C ALA A 78 -0.13 1.68 15.03
N ALA A 79 0.18 2.83 15.63
CA ALA A 79 -0.51 3.32 16.82
C ALA A 79 -1.99 3.61 16.55
N GLN A 80 -2.31 4.22 15.41
CA GLN A 80 -3.69 4.50 15.01
C GLN A 80 -4.45 3.21 14.65
N SER A 81 -3.81 2.24 14.00
CA SER A 81 -4.42 0.93 13.72
C SER A 81 -4.77 0.21 15.02
N ILE A 82 -3.88 0.24 16.01
CA ILE A 82 -4.13 -0.30 17.36
C ILE A 82 -5.33 0.39 18.01
N ALA A 83 -5.38 1.74 17.97
CA ALA A 83 -6.50 2.49 18.55
C ALA A 83 -7.83 2.14 17.87
N CYS A 84 -7.88 1.99 16.56
CA CYS A 84 -9.07 1.57 15.82
C CYS A 84 -9.54 0.17 16.24
N LEU A 85 -8.62 -0.80 16.30
CA LEU A 85 -8.95 -2.17 16.72
C LEU A 85 -9.44 -2.24 18.17
N GLN A 86 -8.81 -1.49 19.09
CA GLN A 86 -9.23 -1.38 20.49
C GLN A 86 -10.63 -0.76 20.63
N ALA A 87 -10.96 0.20 19.76
CA ALA A 87 -12.30 0.78 19.71
C ALA A 87 -13.34 -0.13 19.02
N GLY A 88 -12.95 -1.36 18.63
CA GLY A 88 -13.83 -2.33 17.97
C GLY A 88 -14.17 -1.97 16.53
N LYS A 89 -13.36 -1.13 15.86
CA LYS A 89 -13.57 -0.73 14.47
C LYS A 89 -12.70 -1.57 13.53
N HIS A 90 -13.22 -1.83 12.31
CA HIS A 90 -12.40 -2.35 11.22
C HIS A 90 -11.41 -1.28 10.75
N VAL A 91 -10.25 -1.65 10.24
CA VAL A 91 -9.23 -0.68 9.83
C VAL A 91 -8.56 -1.07 8.52
N GLN A 92 -8.44 -0.10 7.62
CA GLN A 92 -7.54 -0.11 6.49
C GLN A 92 -6.49 0.97 6.72
N VAL A 93 -5.21 0.61 6.58
CA VAL A 93 -4.10 1.55 6.75
C VAL A 93 -3.26 1.59 5.48
N GLU A 94 -2.92 2.79 5.02
CA GLU A 94 -2.00 2.96 3.90
C GLU A 94 -0.60 2.44 4.23
N ILE A 95 0.19 2.16 3.20
CA ILE A 95 1.56 1.67 3.37
C ILE A 95 2.50 2.78 3.89
N PRO A 96 3.52 2.35 4.61
CA PRO A 96 3.74 1.03 5.21
C PRO A 96 2.84 0.82 6.44
N LEU A 97 2.52 -0.43 6.75
CA LEU A 97 1.79 -0.79 7.99
C LEU A 97 2.46 -0.22 9.23
N CYS A 98 3.77 -0.22 9.22
CA CYS A 98 4.66 0.27 10.29
C CYS A 98 6.02 0.63 9.70
N ASP A 99 6.81 1.39 10.44
CA ASP A 99 8.24 1.66 10.21
C ASP A 99 9.14 0.96 11.26
N VAL A 100 8.52 0.25 12.21
CA VAL A 100 9.17 -0.61 13.19
C VAL A 100 8.45 -1.95 13.23
N LEU A 101 9.14 -3.05 12.94
CA LEU A 101 8.54 -4.40 12.85
C LEU A 101 7.74 -4.79 14.10
N LYS A 102 8.23 -4.47 15.30
CA LYS A 102 7.55 -4.77 16.58
C LYS A 102 6.14 -4.20 16.63
N ASP A 103 5.94 -3.01 16.07
CA ASP A 103 4.67 -2.31 16.07
C ASP A 103 3.69 -2.99 15.07
N GLY A 104 4.17 -3.38 13.90
CA GLY A 104 3.39 -4.20 12.96
C GLY A 104 2.95 -5.54 13.56
N GLN A 105 3.85 -6.21 14.30
CA GLN A 105 3.51 -7.42 15.03
C GLN A 105 2.45 -7.18 16.12
N ALA A 106 2.45 -6.00 16.77
CA ALA A 106 1.43 -5.64 17.74
C ALA A 106 0.06 -5.44 17.09
N VAL A 107 0.01 -4.80 15.91
CA VAL A 107 -1.24 -4.68 15.13
C VAL A 107 -1.79 -6.05 14.78
N VAL A 108 -0.96 -6.98 14.30
CA VAL A 108 -1.39 -8.34 13.94
C VAL A 108 -1.92 -9.11 15.15
N ARG A 109 -1.25 -9.02 16.31
CA ARG A 109 -1.76 -9.67 17.54
C ARG A 109 -3.14 -9.13 17.91
N LEU A 110 -3.29 -7.82 17.94
CA LEU A 110 -4.56 -7.19 18.34
C LEU A 110 -5.68 -7.46 17.32
N GLN A 111 -5.36 -7.54 16.03
CA GLN A 111 -6.31 -7.94 15.00
C GLN A 111 -6.88 -9.34 15.27
N LYS A 112 -6.02 -10.30 15.66
CA LYS A 112 -6.45 -11.66 16.02
C LYS A 112 -7.32 -11.67 17.28
N ASP A 113 -6.97 -10.87 18.29
CA ASP A 113 -7.71 -10.79 19.54
C ASP A 113 -9.09 -10.17 19.35
N THR A 114 -9.22 -9.18 18.47
CA THR A 114 -10.49 -8.46 18.24
C THR A 114 -11.36 -9.11 17.16
N GLY A 115 -10.82 -9.93 16.29
CA GLY A 115 -11.51 -10.53 15.15
C GLY A 115 -11.97 -9.50 14.11
N LYS A 116 -11.49 -8.26 14.17
CA LYS A 116 -11.86 -7.21 13.21
C LYS A 116 -11.07 -7.38 11.91
N VAL A 117 -11.65 -6.94 10.81
CA VAL A 117 -10.93 -6.85 9.53
C VAL A 117 -9.89 -5.75 9.67
N ALA A 118 -8.62 -6.10 9.41
CA ALA A 118 -7.50 -5.17 9.34
C ALA A 118 -6.71 -5.43 8.06
N MET A 119 -6.56 -4.40 7.21
CA MET A 119 -5.97 -4.47 5.89
C MET A 119 -4.91 -3.39 5.72
N CYS A 120 -3.84 -3.69 4.97
CA CYS A 120 -2.82 -2.70 4.61
C CYS A 120 -2.90 -2.37 3.12
N GLY A 121 -2.71 -1.10 2.77
CA GLY A 121 -2.87 -0.54 1.43
C GLY A 121 -1.81 -0.97 0.40
N HIS A 122 -1.57 -2.26 0.25
CA HIS A 122 -0.69 -2.79 -0.80
C HIS A 122 -1.38 -2.76 -2.17
N THR A 123 -1.64 -1.56 -2.66
CA THR A 123 -2.45 -1.27 -3.86
C THR A 123 -2.02 -2.05 -5.10
N ARG A 124 -0.72 -2.43 -5.21
CA ARG A 124 -0.24 -3.22 -6.34
C ARG A 124 -0.92 -4.57 -6.49
N ARG A 125 -1.42 -5.17 -5.40
CA ARG A 125 -2.23 -6.40 -5.47
C ARG A 125 -3.56 -6.18 -6.20
N PHE A 126 -4.04 -4.94 -6.30
CA PHE A 126 -5.35 -4.56 -6.82
C PHE A 126 -5.30 -3.88 -8.19
N ASN A 127 -4.14 -3.43 -8.67
CA ASN A 127 -4.03 -2.87 -10.00
C ASN A 127 -4.40 -3.92 -11.06
N PRO A 128 -5.27 -3.62 -12.05
CA PRO A 128 -5.73 -4.58 -13.06
C PRO A 128 -4.58 -5.24 -13.85
N SER A 129 -3.50 -4.52 -14.13
CA SER A 129 -2.31 -5.08 -14.78
C SER A 129 -1.68 -6.22 -13.97
N HIS A 130 -1.53 -6.04 -12.66
CA HIS A 130 -0.99 -7.07 -11.76
C HIS A 130 -1.99 -8.19 -11.48
N GLN A 131 -3.28 -7.88 -11.42
CA GLN A 131 -4.34 -8.88 -11.27
C GLN A 131 -4.45 -9.78 -12.51
N TRP A 132 -4.28 -9.24 -13.71
CA TRP A 132 -4.25 -10.05 -14.92
C TRP A 132 -3.13 -11.10 -14.88
N VAL A 133 -1.91 -10.68 -14.50
CA VAL A 133 -0.79 -11.61 -14.30
C VAL A 133 -1.11 -12.61 -13.19
N ARG A 134 -1.71 -12.15 -12.08
CA ARG A 134 -2.09 -13.01 -10.96
C ARG A 134 -3.06 -14.12 -11.37
N ARG A 135 -4.07 -13.81 -12.19
CA ARG A 135 -5.02 -14.81 -12.71
C ARG A 135 -4.31 -15.91 -13.50
N ARG A 136 -3.36 -15.56 -14.35
CA ARG A 136 -2.57 -16.54 -15.10
C ARG A 136 -1.67 -17.41 -14.22
N ILE A 137 -1.12 -16.81 -13.16
CA ILE A 137 -0.34 -17.57 -12.17
C ILE A 137 -1.26 -18.56 -11.43
N THR A 138 -2.41 -18.11 -10.98
CA THR A 138 -3.33 -18.96 -10.19
C THR A 138 -4.00 -20.05 -11.03
N SER A 139 -4.18 -19.84 -12.34
CA SER A 139 -4.66 -20.88 -13.28
C SER A 139 -3.57 -21.87 -13.71
N GLY A 140 -2.30 -21.64 -13.33
CA GLY A 140 -1.18 -22.46 -13.75
C GLY A 140 -0.68 -22.19 -15.19
N GLU A 141 -1.17 -21.11 -15.83
CA GLU A 141 -0.76 -20.73 -17.18
C GLU A 141 0.58 -19.99 -17.23
N PHE A 142 1.05 -19.49 -16.10
CA PHE A 142 2.29 -18.71 -16.00
C PHE A 142 2.95 -18.93 -14.64
N HIS A 143 4.24 -19.27 -14.62
CA HIS A 143 5.05 -19.38 -13.40
C HIS A 143 6.19 -18.36 -13.46
N ILE A 144 6.27 -17.48 -12.48
CA ILE A 144 7.34 -16.49 -12.39
C ILE A 144 8.66 -17.18 -12.10
N GLN A 145 9.66 -16.92 -12.92
CA GLN A 145 11.05 -17.29 -12.69
C GLN A 145 11.86 -16.10 -12.18
N GLN A 146 11.60 -14.90 -12.74
CA GLN A 146 12.25 -13.68 -12.32
C GLN A 146 11.30 -12.49 -12.45
N MET A 147 11.37 -11.59 -11.48
CA MET A 147 10.75 -10.27 -11.53
C MET A 147 11.85 -9.20 -11.50
N ASP A 148 11.87 -8.32 -12.50
CA ASP A 148 12.77 -7.16 -12.55
C ASP A 148 11.94 -5.90 -12.38
N VAL A 149 12.30 -5.07 -11.38
CA VAL A 149 11.49 -3.91 -10.99
C VAL A 149 12.35 -2.66 -10.86
N GLN A 150 11.85 -1.58 -11.41
CA GLN A 150 12.45 -0.25 -11.32
C GLN A 150 11.45 0.70 -10.68
N THR A 151 11.85 1.34 -9.57
CA THR A 151 11.04 2.36 -8.89
C THR A 151 11.83 3.66 -8.84
N TYR A 152 11.52 4.57 -9.75
CA TYR A 152 12.31 5.75 -10.03
C TYR A 152 11.51 7.03 -9.89
N PHE A 153 12.04 7.96 -9.08
CA PHE A 153 11.48 9.29 -8.87
C PHE A 153 12.59 10.34 -8.85
N PHE A 154 12.19 11.58 -9.03
CA PHE A 154 13.10 12.71 -8.89
C PHE A 154 12.76 13.48 -7.60
N ARG A 155 13.66 13.44 -6.62
CA ARG A 155 13.44 14.11 -5.34
C ARG A 155 14.65 14.96 -4.97
N ARG A 156 14.40 16.21 -4.62
CA ARG A 156 15.41 17.16 -4.15
C ARG A 156 15.02 17.84 -2.85
N THR A 157 13.75 17.77 -2.49
CA THR A 157 13.19 18.40 -1.29
C THR A 157 12.22 17.44 -0.60
N ASN A 158 11.94 17.67 0.69
CA ASN A 158 10.94 16.90 1.43
C ASN A 158 9.54 17.52 1.30
N MET A 159 9.11 17.75 0.06
CA MET A 159 7.79 18.28 -0.26
C MET A 159 6.82 17.16 -0.69
N ASN A 160 5.54 17.31 -0.36
CA ASN A 160 4.49 16.42 -0.83
C ASN A 160 4.04 16.79 -2.26
N ALA A 161 3.10 16.01 -2.83
CA ALA A 161 2.57 16.27 -4.17
C ALA A 161 1.83 17.61 -4.33
N LEU A 162 1.46 18.26 -3.21
CA LEU A 162 0.83 19.58 -3.18
C LEU A 162 1.84 20.72 -2.98
N GLY A 163 3.15 20.43 -3.04
CA GLY A 163 4.20 21.40 -2.82
C GLY A 163 4.35 21.89 -1.37
N GLN A 164 3.82 21.14 -0.39
CA GLN A 164 3.92 21.48 1.03
C GLN A 164 4.97 20.61 1.73
N PRO A 165 5.69 21.11 2.76
CA PRO A 165 6.63 20.33 3.54
C PRO A 165 5.95 19.11 4.16
N ARG A 166 6.57 17.93 4.04
CA ARG A 166 6.14 16.72 4.74
C ARG A 166 6.57 16.80 6.21
N SER A 167 5.74 16.25 7.10
CA SER A 167 6.07 16.05 8.51
C SER A 167 6.82 14.73 8.78
N TRP A 168 7.09 13.96 7.73
CA TRP A 168 7.75 12.66 7.78
C TRP A 168 8.69 12.51 6.58
N THR A 169 9.68 11.64 6.70
CA THR A 169 10.62 11.37 5.63
C THR A 169 10.21 10.12 4.89
N ASP A 170 9.98 10.28 3.59
CA ASP A 170 9.72 9.17 2.68
C ASP A 170 11.06 8.59 2.22
N HIS A 171 11.32 7.32 2.50
CA HIS A 171 12.58 6.69 2.11
C HIS A 171 12.36 5.38 1.32
N LEU A 172 13.41 4.96 0.59
CA LEU A 172 13.29 3.92 -0.42
C LEU A 172 12.88 2.57 0.14
N LEU A 173 13.40 2.16 1.32
CA LEU A 173 13.17 0.82 1.85
C LEU A 173 11.73 0.62 2.32
N TRP A 174 11.29 1.36 3.35
CA TRP A 174 10.00 1.11 4.00
C TRP A 174 8.79 1.59 3.19
N HIS A 175 8.95 2.66 2.35
CA HIS A 175 7.83 3.20 1.58
C HIS A 175 7.73 2.64 0.16
N HIS A 176 8.87 2.52 -0.53
CA HIS A 176 8.85 2.15 -1.94
C HIS A 176 9.13 0.67 -2.17
N ALA A 177 10.13 0.08 -1.48
CA ALA A 177 10.42 -1.33 -1.63
C ALA A 177 9.30 -2.22 -1.08
N ALA A 178 8.55 -1.77 -0.06
CA ALA A 178 7.41 -2.51 0.49
C ALA A 178 6.42 -2.97 -0.58
N HIS A 179 6.08 -2.12 -1.55
CA HIS A 179 5.21 -2.48 -2.66
C HIS A 179 5.71 -3.67 -3.47
N THR A 180 7.02 -3.71 -3.77
CA THR A 180 7.62 -4.76 -4.59
C THR A 180 7.86 -6.02 -3.79
N VAL A 181 8.34 -5.92 -2.55
CA VAL A 181 8.60 -7.06 -1.67
C VAL A 181 7.31 -7.84 -1.42
N ASP A 182 6.23 -7.14 -1.11
CA ASP A 182 4.91 -7.74 -0.92
C ASP A 182 4.39 -8.38 -2.22
N LEU A 183 4.38 -7.61 -3.32
CA LEU A 183 3.87 -8.09 -4.61
C LEU A 183 4.65 -9.29 -5.12
N PHE A 184 5.98 -9.31 -4.93
CA PHE A 184 6.80 -10.45 -5.36
C PHE A 184 6.41 -11.73 -4.61
N ALA A 185 6.32 -11.70 -3.28
CA ALA A 185 5.90 -12.86 -2.50
C ALA A 185 4.47 -13.32 -2.87
N TYR A 186 3.56 -12.36 -3.05
CA TYR A 186 2.18 -12.60 -3.45
C TYR A 186 2.08 -13.26 -4.84
N GLN A 187 2.81 -12.75 -5.83
CA GLN A 187 2.81 -13.26 -7.19
C GLN A 187 3.59 -14.58 -7.32
N ALA A 188 4.72 -14.72 -6.63
CA ALA A 188 5.46 -15.98 -6.61
C ALA A 188 4.74 -17.10 -5.85
N GLN A 189 3.68 -16.79 -5.09
CA GLN A 189 2.96 -17.73 -4.22
C GLN A 189 3.92 -18.48 -3.26
N SER A 190 4.97 -17.82 -2.82
CA SER A 190 6.07 -18.44 -2.09
C SER A 190 6.74 -17.43 -1.16
N PRO A 191 7.10 -17.81 0.07
CA PRO A 191 7.77 -16.91 1.00
C PRO A 191 9.18 -16.54 0.50
N ILE A 192 9.63 -15.32 0.83
CA ILE A 192 10.99 -14.84 0.54
C ILE A 192 11.95 -15.43 1.59
N VAL A 193 12.91 -16.25 1.13
CA VAL A 193 13.88 -16.94 1.98
C VAL A 193 15.24 -16.28 2.01
N LYS A 194 15.62 -15.55 0.93
CA LYS A 194 16.86 -14.77 0.87
C LYS A 194 16.56 -13.35 0.43
N ALA A 195 17.25 -12.39 1.06
CA ALA A 195 17.17 -10.98 0.73
C ALA A 195 18.53 -10.32 0.95
N ASN A 196 18.93 -9.43 0.06
CA ASN A 196 20.14 -8.63 0.16
C ASN A 196 19.88 -7.22 -0.38
N ALA A 197 20.46 -6.20 0.27
CA ALA A 197 20.34 -4.82 -0.16
C ALA A 197 21.67 -4.09 -0.12
N LEU A 198 21.85 -3.16 -1.07
CA LEU A 198 22.90 -2.17 -1.10
C LEU A 198 22.25 -0.80 -1.26
N GLN A 199 22.80 0.21 -0.59
CA GLN A 199 22.33 1.59 -0.74
C GLN A 199 23.48 2.53 -1.08
N GLY A 200 23.15 3.61 -1.78
CA GLY A 200 24.05 4.73 -2.02
C GLY A 200 24.30 5.56 -0.75
N PRO A 201 25.10 6.62 -0.86
CA PRO A 201 25.40 7.49 0.27
C PRO A 201 24.13 8.20 0.77
N ILE A 202 24.12 8.50 2.06
CA ILE A 202 23.03 9.28 2.69
C ILE A 202 23.11 10.74 2.19
N HIS A 203 21.99 11.26 1.69
CA HIS A 203 21.90 12.65 1.23
C HIS A 203 22.01 13.60 2.42
N PRO A 204 22.93 14.59 2.40
CA PRO A 204 23.28 15.39 3.58
C PRO A 204 22.11 16.25 4.11
N VAL A 205 21.17 16.63 3.25
CA VAL A 205 20.01 17.47 3.64
C VAL A 205 18.76 16.63 3.93
N LEU A 206 18.52 15.56 3.16
CA LEU A 206 17.31 14.74 3.30
C LEU A 206 17.46 13.63 4.33
N GLY A 207 18.70 13.29 4.73
CA GLY A 207 18.97 12.24 5.72
C GLY A 207 18.62 10.81 5.28
N ILE A 208 18.45 10.58 3.96
CA ILE A 208 18.08 9.28 3.39
C ILE A 208 19.03 8.90 2.26
N ALA A 209 19.13 7.60 1.97
CA ALA A 209 19.77 7.12 0.76
C ALA A 209 18.89 7.48 -0.45
N MET A 210 19.54 7.96 -1.52
CA MET A 210 18.84 8.36 -2.75
C MET A 210 18.77 7.23 -3.78
N ASP A 211 19.57 6.18 -3.61
CA ASP A 211 19.65 5.02 -4.49
C ASP A 211 19.72 3.75 -3.66
N MET A 212 19.07 2.69 -4.13
CA MET A 212 19.07 1.39 -3.48
C MET A 212 18.87 0.28 -4.49
N SER A 213 19.55 -0.87 -4.28
CA SER A 213 19.35 -2.09 -5.04
C SER A 213 19.05 -3.23 -4.08
N ILE A 214 18.01 -4.02 -4.40
CA ILE A 214 17.56 -5.15 -3.57
C ILE A 214 17.46 -6.40 -4.45
N GLN A 215 17.91 -7.53 -3.92
CA GLN A 215 17.76 -8.85 -4.52
C GLN A 215 17.00 -9.75 -3.55
N LEU A 216 16.01 -10.48 -4.06
CA LEU A 216 15.17 -11.40 -3.29
C LEU A 216 15.13 -12.77 -3.96
N GLN A 217 15.03 -13.83 -3.16
CA GLN A 217 14.75 -15.18 -3.63
C GLN A 217 13.60 -15.78 -2.83
N ALA A 218 12.59 -16.27 -3.54
CA ALA A 218 11.49 -17.02 -2.96
C ALA A 218 11.87 -18.50 -2.76
N ALA A 219 11.17 -19.21 -1.86
CA ALA A 219 11.46 -20.61 -1.55
C ALA A 219 11.30 -21.56 -2.74
N ASN A 220 10.43 -21.20 -3.71
CA ASN A 220 10.27 -21.95 -4.97
C ASN A 220 11.36 -21.67 -6.01
N GLY A 221 12.36 -20.84 -5.67
CA GLY A 221 13.50 -20.50 -6.53
C GLY A 221 13.31 -19.23 -7.36
N ALA A 222 12.13 -18.65 -7.44
CA ALA A 222 11.91 -17.40 -8.17
C ALA A 222 12.77 -16.26 -7.61
N LEU A 223 13.25 -15.38 -8.48
CA LEU A 223 14.11 -14.25 -8.15
C LEU A 223 13.39 -12.93 -8.34
N CYS A 224 13.78 -11.90 -7.55
CA CYS A 224 13.40 -10.53 -7.82
C CYS A 224 14.62 -9.61 -7.70
N THR A 225 14.79 -8.74 -8.69
CA THR A 225 15.74 -7.63 -8.66
C THR A 225 14.95 -6.32 -8.63
N LEU A 226 15.20 -5.48 -7.63
CA LEU A 226 14.56 -4.19 -7.46
C LEU A 226 15.61 -3.08 -7.41
N SER A 227 15.51 -2.15 -8.34
CA SER A 227 16.30 -0.91 -8.36
C SER A 227 15.40 0.26 -7.97
N LEU A 228 15.85 1.07 -6.99
CA LEU A 228 15.13 2.25 -6.52
C LEU A 228 16.04 3.48 -6.61
N SER A 229 15.48 4.59 -7.08
CA SER A 229 16.23 5.84 -7.14
C SER A 229 15.32 7.05 -6.94
N PHE A 230 15.80 8.02 -6.17
CA PHE A 230 15.28 9.39 -6.09
C PHE A 230 16.11 10.38 -6.93
N ASN A 231 17.12 9.90 -7.63
CA ASN A 231 17.99 10.69 -8.50
C ASN A 231 17.58 10.69 -9.97
N ASN A 232 16.62 9.82 -10.34
CA ASN A 232 16.21 9.65 -11.73
C ASN A 232 15.26 10.79 -12.15
N ASP A 233 15.59 11.52 -13.21
CA ASP A 233 14.78 12.63 -13.75
C ASP A 233 13.82 12.19 -14.88
N GLY A 234 13.80 10.90 -15.24
CA GLY A 234 12.80 10.30 -16.14
C GLY A 234 13.31 9.05 -16.88
N PRO A 235 12.40 8.19 -17.29
CA PRO A 235 10.96 8.15 -16.95
C PRO A 235 10.72 7.84 -15.46
N LEU A 236 9.67 8.48 -14.91
CA LEU A 236 9.32 8.34 -13.50
C LEU A 236 8.28 7.25 -13.28
N GLY A 237 8.30 6.65 -12.09
CA GLY A 237 7.31 5.68 -11.64
C GLY A 237 7.87 4.30 -11.34
N THR A 238 6.96 3.31 -11.27
CA THR A 238 7.35 1.92 -11.03
C THR A 238 7.03 1.07 -12.25
N PHE A 239 8.02 0.33 -12.71
CA PHE A 239 7.97 -0.53 -13.88
C PHE A 239 8.30 -1.96 -13.44
N PHE A 240 7.42 -2.90 -13.75
CA PHE A 240 7.57 -4.31 -13.41
C PHE A 240 7.73 -5.13 -14.67
N ARG A 241 8.74 -6.00 -14.69
CA ARG A 241 8.89 -7.02 -15.72
C ARG A 241 8.74 -8.39 -15.06
N TYR A 242 7.74 -9.13 -15.48
CA TYR A 242 7.51 -10.51 -15.10
C TYR A 242 8.10 -11.41 -16.17
N ILE A 243 9.07 -12.25 -15.82
CA ILE A 243 9.72 -13.21 -16.70
C ILE A 243 9.37 -14.61 -16.19
N GLY A 244 8.78 -15.42 -17.01
CA GLY A 244 8.34 -16.77 -16.63
C GLY A 244 8.49 -17.78 -17.75
N ASP A 245 7.96 -18.97 -17.48
CA ASP A 245 8.07 -20.15 -18.33
C ASP A 245 7.35 -20.02 -19.69
N THR A 246 6.26 -19.27 -19.74
CA THR A 246 5.43 -19.14 -20.95
C THR A 246 5.48 -17.75 -21.58
N GLY A 247 6.28 -16.82 -21.05
CA GLY A 247 6.39 -15.49 -21.63
C GLY A 247 6.94 -14.43 -20.70
N THR A 248 6.81 -13.19 -21.14
CA THR A 248 7.22 -11.98 -20.40
C THR A 248 6.10 -10.95 -20.45
N TYR A 249 5.83 -10.29 -19.31
CA TYR A 249 4.87 -9.22 -19.20
C TYR A 249 5.50 -7.98 -18.57
N LEU A 250 5.12 -6.80 -19.08
CA LEU A 250 5.62 -5.50 -18.63
C LEU A 250 4.43 -4.72 -18.07
N ALA A 251 4.38 -4.51 -16.74
CA ALA A 251 3.36 -3.70 -16.11
C ALA A 251 3.90 -2.29 -15.79
N ARG A 252 3.20 -1.27 -16.23
CA ARG A 252 3.47 0.15 -15.99
C ARG A 252 2.21 0.78 -15.42
N TYR A 253 2.09 0.80 -14.08
CA TYR A 253 0.85 1.16 -13.38
C TYR A 253 -0.32 0.28 -13.85
N ASP A 254 -1.32 0.87 -14.51
CA ASP A 254 -2.52 0.17 -14.98
C ASP A 254 -2.37 -0.41 -16.40
N ASP A 255 -1.30 -0.07 -17.11
CA ASP A 255 -1.00 -0.64 -18.43
C ASP A 255 -0.20 -1.94 -18.32
N LEU A 256 -0.54 -2.89 -19.22
CA LEU A 256 0.18 -4.16 -19.35
C LEU A 256 0.56 -4.40 -20.81
N PHE A 257 1.77 -4.93 -21.02
CA PHE A 257 2.30 -5.25 -22.33
C PHE A 257 2.90 -6.66 -22.33
N THR A 258 2.94 -7.29 -23.51
CA THR A 258 3.78 -8.48 -23.73
C THR A 258 5.26 -8.11 -23.73
N GLY A 259 6.16 -9.12 -23.67
CA GLY A 259 7.60 -8.89 -23.84
C GLY A 259 8.02 -8.35 -25.22
N LYS A 260 7.07 -8.24 -26.15
CA LYS A 260 7.26 -7.66 -27.49
C LYS A 260 6.63 -6.26 -27.61
N ASP A 261 6.31 -5.61 -26.49
CA ASP A 261 5.67 -4.29 -26.39
C ASP A 261 4.24 -4.22 -26.98
N GLU A 262 3.56 -5.35 -27.15
CA GLU A 262 2.15 -5.38 -27.55
C GLU A 262 1.27 -5.13 -26.34
N LYS A 263 0.36 -4.13 -26.42
CA LYS A 263 -0.54 -3.79 -25.30
C LYS A 263 -1.56 -4.88 -25.08
N ILE A 264 -1.72 -5.28 -23.82
CA ILE A 264 -2.76 -6.22 -23.34
C ILE A 264 -3.91 -5.39 -22.77
N ASP A 265 -5.13 -5.66 -23.21
CA ASP A 265 -6.32 -5.05 -22.65
C ASP A 265 -6.62 -5.66 -21.27
N VAL A 266 -6.56 -4.85 -20.25
CA VAL A 266 -6.86 -5.22 -18.86
C VAL A 266 -8.15 -4.57 -18.35
N SER A 267 -8.89 -3.85 -19.19
CA SER A 267 -10.10 -3.11 -18.82
C SER A 267 -11.23 -4.00 -18.27
N GLN A 268 -11.21 -5.29 -18.63
CA GLN A 268 -12.21 -6.28 -18.21
C GLN A 268 -11.71 -7.18 -17.06
N VAL A 269 -10.56 -6.84 -16.46
CA VAL A 269 -10.02 -7.63 -15.33
C VAL A 269 -10.83 -7.43 -14.07
N ASP A 270 -11.30 -6.21 -13.83
CA ASP A 270 -12.12 -5.89 -12.67
C ASP A 270 -13.15 -4.79 -13.01
N VAL A 271 -13.98 -4.43 -12.04
CA VAL A 271 -15.07 -3.44 -12.19
C VAL A 271 -14.55 -1.99 -12.32
N SER A 272 -13.28 -1.76 -12.08
CA SER A 272 -12.64 -0.45 -12.17
C SER A 272 -11.18 -0.60 -12.63
N MET A 273 -10.62 0.45 -13.23
CA MET A 273 -9.19 0.57 -13.50
C MET A 273 -8.43 1.24 -12.35
N ASN A 274 -9.12 1.72 -11.32
CA ASN A 274 -8.52 2.42 -10.18
C ASN A 274 -8.14 1.42 -9.08
N GLY A 275 -6.86 1.12 -8.94
CA GLY A 275 -6.35 0.19 -7.92
C GLY A 275 -6.70 0.60 -6.48
N ILE A 276 -6.83 1.89 -6.16
CA ILE A 276 -7.25 2.35 -4.82
C ILE A 276 -8.74 2.05 -4.60
N GLU A 277 -9.59 2.31 -5.59
CA GLU A 277 -11.00 1.93 -5.50
C GLU A 277 -11.16 0.41 -5.32
N LEU A 278 -10.40 -0.40 -6.07
CA LEU A 278 -10.45 -1.86 -5.96
C LEU A 278 -9.94 -2.36 -4.59
N GLN A 279 -8.91 -1.73 -4.05
CA GLN A 279 -8.43 -1.96 -2.68
C GLN A 279 -9.53 -1.67 -1.65
N ASP A 280 -10.22 -0.55 -1.77
CA ASP A 280 -11.31 -0.18 -0.87
C ASP A 280 -12.51 -1.14 -1.01
N ARG A 281 -12.85 -1.56 -2.23
CA ARG A 281 -13.87 -2.58 -2.48
C ARG A 281 -13.57 -3.90 -1.78
N GLU A 282 -12.33 -4.35 -1.83
CA GLU A 282 -11.90 -5.58 -1.12
C GLU A 282 -12.04 -5.43 0.40
N PHE A 283 -11.62 -4.28 0.97
CA PHE A 283 -11.77 -4.02 2.39
C PHE A 283 -13.24 -4.09 2.83
N PHE A 284 -14.14 -3.42 2.12
CA PHE A 284 -15.56 -3.42 2.46
C PHE A 284 -16.24 -4.76 2.19
N ALA A 285 -15.84 -5.47 1.13
CA ALA A 285 -16.32 -6.83 0.87
C ALA A 285 -15.94 -7.77 2.01
N ALA A 286 -14.69 -7.73 2.47
CA ALA A 286 -14.22 -8.54 3.58
C ALA A 286 -15.00 -8.28 4.88
N ILE A 287 -15.37 -7.01 5.14
CA ILE A 287 -16.23 -6.66 6.29
C ILE A 287 -17.61 -7.27 6.15
N ARG A 288 -18.26 -7.13 4.98
CA ARG A 288 -19.62 -7.66 4.73
C ARG A 288 -19.69 -9.17 4.81
N GLU A 289 -18.66 -9.82 4.33
CA GLU A 289 -18.57 -11.29 4.22
C GLU A 289 -17.97 -11.94 5.48
N GLY A 290 -17.43 -11.15 6.41
CA GLY A 290 -16.79 -11.66 7.64
C GLY A 290 -15.56 -12.52 7.36
N ARG A 291 -14.78 -12.19 6.33
CA ARG A 291 -13.58 -12.92 5.91
C ARG A 291 -12.30 -12.12 6.03
N GLU A 292 -11.19 -12.80 5.93
CA GLU A 292 -9.89 -12.16 5.79
C GLU A 292 -9.76 -11.48 4.40
N PRO A 293 -9.34 -10.17 4.34
CA PRO A 293 -9.11 -9.49 3.07
C PRO A 293 -7.80 -9.95 2.42
N SER A 294 -7.71 -9.84 1.10
CA SER A 294 -6.41 -9.81 0.42
C SER A 294 -5.61 -8.59 0.92
N ALA A 295 -4.32 -8.77 1.19
CA ALA A 295 -3.48 -7.79 1.89
C ALA A 295 -3.91 -7.51 3.35
N SER A 296 -4.47 -8.50 4.06
CA SER A 296 -4.65 -8.41 5.51
C SER A 296 -3.32 -8.11 6.20
N VAL A 297 -3.38 -7.49 7.39
CA VAL A 297 -2.16 -7.21 8.17
C VAL A 297 -1.37 -8.49 8.50
N VAL A 298 -2.04 -9.65 8.55
CA VAL A 298 -1.40 -10.96 8.72
C VAL A 298 -0.64 -11.38 7.46
N GLN A 299 -1.27 -11.25 6.28
CA GLN A 299 -0.67 -11.65 5.01
C GLN A 299 0.52 -10.78 4.61
N VAL A 300 0.53 -9.50 4.99
CA VAL A 300 1.59 -8.57 4.62
C VAL A 300 2.72 -8.49 5.64
N LEU A 301 2.53 -8.98 6.88
CA LEU A 301 3.58 -8.94 7.91
C LEU A 301 4.92 -9.55 7.45
N PRO A 302 4.96 -10.68 6.70
CA PRO A 302 6.22 -11.21 6.16
C PRO A 302 6.99 -10.24 5.27
N CYS A 303 6.31 -9.33 4.56
CA CYS A 303 6.98 -8.26 3.82
C CYS A 303 7.79 -7.36 4.77
N TYR A 304 7.20 -6.93 5.89
CA TYR A 304 7.86 -6.06 6.87
C TYR A 304 8.98 -6.78 7.63
N GLU A 305 8.88 -8.09 7.81
CA GLU A 305 9.99 -8.91 8.33
C GLU A 305 11.19 -8.93 7.37
N VAL A 306 10.93 -8.99 6.06
CA VAL A 306 11.98 -8.88 5.03
C VAL A 306 12.61 -7.48 5.05
N LEU A 307 11.80 -6.42 5.08
CA LEU A 307 12.29 -5.04 5.13
C LEU A 307 13.16 -4.80 6.37
N HIS A 308 12.74 -5.30 7.52
CA HIS A 308 13.53 -5.20 8.76
C HIS A 308 14.88 -5.92 8.64
N ARG A 309 14.92 -7.12 8.06
CA ARG A 309 16.19 -7.82 7.81
C ARG A 309 17.12 -7.05 6.88
N LEU A 310 16.58 -6.44 5.83
CA LEU A 310 17.34 -5.60 4.91
C LEU A 310 17.87 -4.33 5.60
N GLU A 311 17.06 -3.69 6.43
CA GLU A 311 17.47 -2.52 7.23
C GLU A 311 18.65 -2.85 8.16
N GLN A 312 18.61 -4.01 8.83
CA GLN A 312 19.71 -4.48 9.67
C GLN A 312 21.02 -4.70 8.88
N GLN A 313 20.93 -5.20 7.65
CA GLN A 313 22.11 -5.34 6.77
C GLN A 313 22.68 -3.98 6.34
N LEU A 314 21.83 -2.99 6.08
CA LEU A 314 22.26 -1.65 5.65
C LEU A 314 22.85 -0.81 6.80
N GLY A 315 22.50 -1.10 8.05
CA GLY A 315 23.05 -0.45 9.25
C GLY A 315 24.32 -1.10 9.80
N SER A 316 24.71 -2.25 9.26
CA SER A 316 25.96 -2.95 9.56
C SER A 316 27.01 -2.59 8.51
#